data_24ecb5791802071fd31a7e0127a2a3c9
#
_entry.id   24ecb5791802071fd31a7e0127a2a3c9
#
_cell.length_a   1.000
_cell.length_b   1.000
_cell.length_c   1.000
_cell.angle_alpha   90.00
_cell.angle_beta   90.00
_cell.angle_gamma   90.00
#
_symmetry.space_group_name_H-M   'P 1'
#
loop_
_entity.id
_entity.type
_entity.pdbx_description
1 polymer ?
#
loop_
_entity_poly.entity_id
_entity_poly.type
_entity_poly.pdbx_seq_one_letter_code
_entity_poly.pdbx_strand_id
1 'polypeptide(L)'
;MRFSIAIPTHDRGDNGSKWMRELLDSIKSQTCQDLEVVVSDQSKNSKILDLCTEYSDDFEFKYVRYEGDVPCENINIALNECEGDIIKIMFSDDIFVSDSALELIDKVYTETECSWMFSGFCGTKDGKNFYDHKTPQWTDYMLEGRNLLSSPSVVSFLNQSKQYFDENLKLLLDTDFYHRMRWENGMPHIIEDVLVANRDHDDRISSHQTSQYDAIIEHPEGNWMINSKEYHYIQQKYIDFCNNRKYPDEN
;
A
#
# COMPACT_ATOMS: atom_id res chain seq x y z
N MET A 1 11.57 13.09 10.61
CA MET A 1 10.65 12.13 11.31
C MET A 1 11.12 10.71 11.05
N ARG A 2 10.95 9.82 12.01
CA ARG A 2 11.31 8.40 11.86
C ARG A 2 10.30 7.65 11.00
N PHE A 3 10.79 6.80 10.09
CA PHE A 3 9.95 5.96 9.25
C PHE A 3 9.77 4.55 9.81
N SER A 4 8.59 3.98 9.59
CA SER A 4 8.37 2.53 9.58
C SER A 4 8.07 2.10 8.14
N ILE A 5 8.93 1.27 7.58
CA ILE A 5 8.67 0.65 6.27
C ILE A 5 7.93 -0.66 6.51
N ALA A 6 6.61 -0.64 6.29
CA ALA A 6 5.74 -1.80 6.50
C ALA A 6 5.73 -2.68 5.26
N ILE A 7 6.26 -3.90 5.37
CA ILE A 7 6.42 -4.84 4.26
C ILE A 7 5.61 -6.11 4.53
N PRO A 8 4.36 -6.19 4.06
CA PRO A 8 3.66 -7.47 3.98
C PRO A 8 4.26 -8.28 2.83
N THR A 9 4.66 -9.51 3.09
CA THR A 9 5.34 -10.34 2.09
C THR A 9 4.83 -11.77 2.06
N HIS A 10 5.05 -12.42 0.93
CA HIS A 10 4.83 -13.83 0.70
C HIS A 10 5.82 -14.32 -0.35
N ASP A 11 6.59 -15.37 -0.02
CA ASP A 11 7.49 -15.98 -1.01
C ASP A 11 6.68 -16.74 -2.06
N ARG A 12 6.37 -16.09 -3.15
CA ARG A 12 5.65 -16.65 -4.29
C ARG A 12 6.63 -17.40 -5.21
N GLY A 13 6.94 -18.62 -4.83
CA GLY A 13 7.91 -19.43 -5.56
C GLY A 13 9.33 -18.85 -5.44
N ASP A 14 10.08 -18.82 -6.53
CA ASP A 14 11.50 -18.38 -6.51
C ASP A 14 11.68 -16.86 -6.67
N ASN A 15 10.63 -16.11 -6.95
CA ASN A 15 10.72 -14.67 -7.21
C ASN A 15 10.55 -13.81 -5.95
N GLY A 16 9.78 -14.25 -4.95
CA GLY A 16 9.45 -13.44 -3.79
C GLY A 16 10.69 -12.96 -3.02
N SER A 17 11.61 -13.85 -2.70
CA SER A 17 12.86 -13.49 -2.01
C SER A 17 13.79 -12.63 -2.88
N LYS A 18 13.78 -12.81 -4.22
CA LYS A 18 14.54 -11.94 -5.13
C LYS A 18 14.00 -10.52 -5.12
N TRP A 19 12.69 -10.35 -5.26
CA TRP A 19 12.07 -9.02 -5.26
C TRP A 19 12.20 -8.33 -3.90
N MET A 20 12.03 -9.08 -2.82
CA MET A 20 12.27 -8.59 -1.47
C MET A 20 13.70 -8.08 -1.29
N ARG A 21 14.70 -8.77 -1.85
CA ARG A 21 16.11 -8.31 -1.85
C ARG A 21 16.25 -6.99 -2.59
N GLU A 22 15.67 -6.87 -3.78
CA GLU A 22 15.71 -5.63 -4.57
C GLU A 22 15.03 -4.46 -3.81
N LEU A 23 13.93 -4.73 -3.10
CA LEU A 23 13.29 -3.74 -2.22
C LEU A 23 14.23 -3.33 -1.07
N LEU A 24 14.81 -4.30 -0.34
CA LEU A 24 15.72 -4.02 0.79
C LEU A 24 16.96 -3.25 0.32
N ASP A 25 17.52 -3.57 -0.84
CA ASP A 25 18.61 -2.79 -1.45
C ASP A 25 18.17 -1.35 -1.73
N SER A 26 16.96 -1.14 -2.24
CA SER A 26 16.43 0.22 -2.50
C SER A 26 16.13 1.00 -1.20
N ILE A 27 15.82 0.32 -0.08
CA ILE A 27 15.69 0.94 1.24
C ILE A 27 17.08 1.30 1.79
N LYS A 28 18.04 0.40 1.63
CA LYS A 28 19.43 0.61 2.09
C LYS A 28 20.09 1.81 1.40
N SER A 29 19.74 2.07 0.15
CA SER A 29 20.27 3.21 -0.61
C SER A 29 19.65 4.55 -0.25
N GLN A 30 18.57 4.60 0.56
CA GLN A 30 17.92 5.86 0.91
C GLN A 30 18.83 6.80 1.68
N THR A 31 18.76 8.11 1.38
CA THR A 31 19.50 9.15 2.10
C THR A 31 19.00 9.34 3.53
N CYS A 32 17.71 9.09 3.78
CA CYS A 32 17.11 9.09 5.12
C CYS A 32 17.24 7.69 5.73
N GLN A 33 18.02 7.57 6.82
CA GLN A 33 18.31 6.30 7.51
C GLN A 33 17.66 6.20 8.91
N ASP A 34 16.91 7.21 9.35
CA ASP A 34 16.13 7.11 10.59
C ASP A 34 14.85 6.33 10.33
N LEU A 35 15.01 5.00 10.25
CA LEU A 35 13.92 4.09 9.90
C LEU A 35 14.02 2.73 10.60
N GLU A 36 12.89 2.07 10.70
CA GLU A 36 12.76 0.64 10.97
C GLU A 36 12.12 -0.08 9.79
N VAL A 37 12.43 -1.36 9.62
CA VAL A 37 11.81 -2.23 8.61
C VAL A 37 10.95 -3.27 9.32
N VAL A 38 9.65 -3.24 9.06
CA VAL A 38 8.66 -4.14 9.67
C VAL A 38 8.17 -5.13 8.64
N VAL A 39 8.51 -6.41 8.81
CA VAL A 39 8.17 -7.47 7.86
C VAL A 39 7.12 -8.39 8.46
N SER A 40 5.96 -8.51 7.82
CA SER A 40 4.97 -9.55 8.09
C SER A 40 5.00 -10.57 6.96
N ASP A 41 5.44 -11.80 7.28
CA ASP A 41 5.75 -12.84 6.30
C ASP A 41 4.73 -13.98 6.34
N GLN A 42 3.96 -14.11 5.27
CA GLN A 42 2.96 -15.17 5.06
C GLN A 42 3.56 -16.40 4.35
N SER A 43 4.86 -16.45 4.13
CA SER A 43 5.51 -17.59 3.45
C SER A 43 5.47 -18.85 4.30
N LYS A 44 5.53 -20.01 3.63
CA LYS A 44 5.60 -21.32 4.30
C LYS A 44 7.02 -21.83 4.52
N ASN A 45 8.02 -21.11 4.04
CA ASN A 45 9.44 -21.44 4.15
C ASN A 45 10.20 -20.32 4.89
N SER A 46 11.51 -20.48 5.08
CA SER A 46 12.35 -19.53 5.80
C SER A 46 13.05 -18.50 4.92
N LYS A 47 12.89 -18.53 3.60
CA LYS A 47 13.70 -17.70 2.69
C LYS A 47 13.62 -16.20 2.98
N ILE A 48 12.43 -15.69 3.35
CA ILE A 48 12.27 -14.27 3.72
C ILE A 48 12.95 -13.98 5.05
N LEU A 49 12.81 -14.86 6.05
CA LEU A 49 13.49 -14.72 7.35
C LEU A 49 15.01 -14.74 7.18
N ASP A 50 15.52 -15.69 6.38
CA ASP A 50 16.95 -15.82 6.10
C ASP A 50 17.47 -14.54 5.43
N LEU A 51 16.70 -13.99 4.47
CA LEU A 51 17.01 -12.73 3.82
C LEU A 51 17.00 -11.55 4.81
N CYS A 52 15.99 -11.41 5.67
CA CYS A 52 15.97 -10.37 6.70
C CYS A 52 17.19 -10.45 7.61
N THR A 53 17.65 -11.67 7.93
CA THR A 53 18.85 -11.89 8.73
C THR A 53 20.13 -11.37 8.04
N GLU A 54 20.23 -11.46 6.71
CA GLU A 54 21.35 -10.91 5.94
C GLU A 54 21.46 -9.37 6.08
N TYR A 55 20.32 -8.68 6.28
CA TYR A 55 20.27 -7.22 6.42
C TYR A 55 20.14 -6.73 7.86
N SER A 56 20.30 -7.61 8.85
CA SER A 56 20.11 -7.25 10.28
C SER A 56 21.10 -6.21 10.80
N ASP A 57 22.26 -6.06 10.16
CA ASP A 57 23.25 -5.03 10.50
C ASP A 57 22.95 -3.69 9.80
N ASP A 58 22.08 -3.67 8.80
CA ASP A 58 21.76 -2.48 8.01
C ASP A 58 20.52 -1.73 8.54
N PHE A 59 19.59 -2.45 9.18
CA PHE A 59 18.31 -1.90 9.63
C PHE A 59 17.92 -2.40 11.02
N GLU A 60 17.12 -1.61 11.74
CA GLU A 60 16.29 -2.12 12.81
C GLU A 60 15.12 -2.91 12.23
N PHE A 61 15.16 -4.25 12.36
CA PHE A 61 14.13 -5.15 11.85
C PHE A 61 13.16 -5.58 12.94
N LYS A 62 11.85 -5.57 12.57
CA LYS A 62 10.82 -6.34 13.24
C LYS A 62 10.28 -7.37 12.26
N TYR A 63 10.34 -8.64 12.60
CA TYR A 63 9.87 -9.74 11.77
C TYR A 63 8.77 -10.51 12.48
N VAL A 64 7.63 -10.67 11.80
CA VAL A 64 6.48 -11.44 12.29
C VAL A 64 6.13 -12.51 11.25
N ARG A 65 6.06 -13.77 11.67
CA ARG A 65 5.51 -14.85 10.85
C ARG A 65 3.99 -14.84 10.97
N TYR A 66 3.31 -14.80 9.83
CA TYR A 66 1.86 -14.93 9.73
C TYR A 66 1.48 -16.28 9.12
N GLU A 67 0.77 -17.11 9.86
CA GLU A 67 0.40 -18.48 9.46
C GLU A 67 -0.96 -18.54 8.71
N GLY A 68 -1.68 -17.42 8.59
CA GLY A 68 -2.95 -17.32 7.87
C GLY A 68 -2.78 -17.19 6.35
N ASP A 69 -3.89 -16.94 5.66
CA ASP A 69 -3.96 -16.83 4.21
C ASP A 69 -4.70 -15.57 3.70
N VAL A 70 -5.05 -14.66 4.61
CA VAL A 70 -5.76 -13.40 4.31
C VAL A 70 -4.76 -12.27 4.08
N PRO A 71 -4.67 -11.70 2.85
CA PRO A 71 -3.70 -10.66 2.55
C PRO A 71 -3.84 -9.40 3.44
N CYS A 72 -5.07 -8.98 3.75
CA CYS A 72 -5.32 -7.81 4.60
C CYS A 72 -4.83 -8.03 6.04
N GLU A 73 -4.99 -9.23 6.62
CA GLU A 73 -4.43 -9.55 7.94
C GLU A 73 -2.90 -9.42 7.92
N ASN A 74 -2.24 -9.92 6.87
CA ASN A 74 -0.79 -9.80 6.72
C ASN A 74 -0.34 -8.34 6.67
N ILE A 75 -1.06 -7.47 5.94
CA ILE A 75 -0.80 -6.02 5.91
C ILE A 75 -1.02 -5.42 7.30
N ASN A 76 -2.15 -5.75 7.94
CA ASN A 76 -2.53 -5.22 9.26
C ASN A 76 -1.51 -5.59 10.35
N ILE A 77 -0.95 -6.79 10.31
CA ILE A 77 0.13 -7.22 11.21
C ILE A 77 1.35 -6.32 11.04
N ALA A 78 1.81 -6.09 9.80
CA ALA A 78 2.93 -5.19 9.56
C ALA A 78 2.64 -3.77 10.08
N LEU A 79 1.43 -3.24 9.82
CA LEU A 79 1.02 -1.92 10.30
C LEU A 79 0.97 -1.82 11.83
N ASN A 80 0.55 -2.90 12.51
CA ASN A 80 0.43 -2.93 13.96
C ASN A 80 1.78 -2.80 14.66
N GLU A 81 2.82 -3.38 14.08
CA GLU A 81 4.19 -3.38 14.63
C GLU A 81 4.98 -2.09 14.34
N CYS A 82 4.42 -1.17 13.54
CA CYS A 82 5.07 0.10 13.20
C CYS A 82 5.07 1.09 14.38
N GLU A 83 6.25 1.61 14.74
CA GLU A 83 6.47 2.58 15.84
C GLU A 83 7.00 3.93 15.35
N GLY A 84 7.41 4.07 14.07
CA GLY A 84 7.86 5.33 13.48
C GLY A 84 6.75 6.37 13.38
N ASP A 85 7.12 7.63 13.17
CA ASP A 85 6.19 8.75 13.02
C ASP A 85 5.41 8.64 11.71
N ILE A 86 6.08 8.20 10.64
CA ILE A 86 5.52 8.01 9.29
C ILE A 86 5.55 6.52 8.95
N ILE A 87 4.40 5.99 8.55
CA ILE A 87 4.30 4.65 7.99
C ILE A 87 4.33 4.73 6.47
N LYS A 88 5.27 4.01 5.86
CA LYS A 88 5.39 3.79 4.43
C LYS A 88 5.11 2.32 4.13
N ILE A 89 3.98 2.03 3.50
CA ILE A 89 3.72 0.67 3.03
C ILE A 89 4.58 0.41 1.78
N MET A 90 5.23 -0.74 1.72
CA MET A 90 5.92 -1.24 0.53
C MET A 90 5.61 -2.72 0.34
N PHE A 91 4.95 -3.07 -0.75
CA PHE A 91 4.80 -4.48 -1.10
C PHE A 91 6.15 -5.03 -1.55
N SER A 92 6.43 -6.28 -1.20
CA SER A 92 7.77 -6.86 -1.37
C SER A 92 8.24 -7.03 -2.82
N ASP A 93 7.35 -6.85 -3.79
CA ASP A 93 7.63 -6.85 -5.23
C ASP A 93 7.88 -5.45 -5.81
N ASP A 94 7.56 -4.38 -5.07
CA ASP A 94 7.77 -2.98 -5.48
C ASP A 94 9.13 -2.45 -4.98
N ILE A 95 9.59 -1.32 -5.54
CA ILE A 95 10.88 -0.71 -5.15
C ILE A 95 10.79 0.82 -5.12
N PHE A 96 11.67 1.46 -4.35
CA PHE A 96 11.94 2.88 -4.51
C PHE A 96 12.75 3.14 -5.79
N VAL A 97 12.41 4.20 -6.53
CA VAL A 97 13.11 4.58 -7.78
C VAL A 97 14.18 5.66 -7.57
N SER A 98 14.24 6.25 -6.38
CA SER A 98 15.18 7.30 -6.01
C SER A 98 15.70 7.07 -4.60
N ASP A 99 16.99 7.31 -4.40
CA ASP A 99 17.64 7.24 -3.09
C ASP A 99 17.18 8.36 -2.14
N SER A 100 16.54 9.41 -2.65
CA SER A 100 15.96 10.52 -1.88
C SER A 100 14.44 10.40 -1.67
N ALA A 101 13.85 9.26 -1.94
CA ALA A 101 12.39 9.11 -1.86
C ALA A 101 11.85 9.39 -0.44
N LEU A 102 12.48 8.81 0.59
CA LEU A 102 12.06 9.03 1.99
C LEU A 102 12.33 10.47 2.44
N GLU A 103 13.43 11.10 1.99
CA GLU A 103 13.72 12.50 2.29
C GLU A 103 12.65 13.43 1.70
N LEU A 104 12.19 13.17 0.48
CA LEU A 104 11.10 13.93 -0.15
C LEU A 104 9.77 13.74 0.60
N ILE A 105 9.46 12.53 1.04
CA ILE A 105 8.28 12.25 1.85
C ILE A 105 8.36 13.02 3.20
N ASP A 106 9.50 12.94 3.91
CA ASP A 106 9.71 13.67 5.18
C ASP A 106 9.54 15.17 5.01
N LYS A 107 10.08 15.71 3.91
CA LYS A 107 9.94 17.13 3.57
C LYS A 107 8.47 17.53 3.41
N VAL A 108 7.66 16.72 2.71
CA VAL A 108 6.23 17.00 2.54
C VAL A 108 5.52 17.07 3.88
N TYR A 109 5.72 16.10 4.78
CA TYR A 109 5.11 16.11 6.12
C TYR A 109 5.61 17.26 6.99
N THR A 110 6.84 17.70 6.80
CA THR A 110 7.43 18.84 7.54
C THR A 110 6.91 20.19 7.03
N GLU A 111 6.69 20.32 5.73
CA GLU A 111 6.27 21.56 5.08
C GLU A 111 4.75 21.71 4.96
N THR A 112 3.99 20.63 5.15
CA THR A 112 2.54 20.62 5.05
C THR A 112 1.92 20.05 6.34
N GLU A 113 0.65 20.31 6.57
CA GLU A 113 -0.09 19.71 7.69
C GLU A 113 -0.86 18.45 7.27
N CYS A 114 -0.41 17.77 6.22
CA CYS A 114 -1.11 16.60 5.73
C CYS A 114 -0.95 15.40 6.68
N SER A 115 -2.00 14.61 6.81
CA SER A 115 -2.00 13.37 7.60
C SER A 115 -1.59 12.15 6.78
N TRP A 116 -1.72 12.24 5.44
CA TRP A 116 -1.39 11.20 4.50
C TRP A 116 -1.18 11.75 3.10
N MET A 117 -0.40 11.01 2.31
CA MET A 117 -0.03 11.46 0.97
C MET A 117 0.18 10.30 0.00
N PHE A 118 0.13 10.63 -1.30
CA PHE A 118 0.57 9.78 -2.40
C PHE A 118 1.70 10.43 -3.17
N SER A 119 2.67 9.63 -3.58
CA SER A 119 3.69 10.03 -4.55
C SER A 119 3.30 9.60 -5.96
N GLY A 120 3.93 10.18 -6.98
CA GLY A 120 3.94 9.62 -8.31
C GLY A 120 4.52 8.20 -8.31
N PHE A 121 4.16 7.43 -9.33
CA PHE A 121 4.59 6.05 -9.50
C PHE A 121 4.86 5.70 -10.98
N CYS A 122 5.55 4.59 -11.19
CA CYS A 122 5.78 4.05 -12.52
C CYS A 122 5.68 2.52 -12.51
N GLY A 123 5.78 1.90 -13.68
CA GLY A 123 5.88 0.45 -13.81
C GLY A 123 7.32 0.00 -13.96
N THR A 124 7.60 -1.25 -13.57
CA THR A 124 8.84 -1.94 -13.88
C THR A 124 8.61 -3.45 -14.02
N LYS A 125 9.35 -4.12 -14.87
CA LYS A 125 9.38 -5.60 -14.94
C LYS A 125 10.61 -6.21 -14.28
N ASP A 126 11.71 -5.49 -14.33
CA ASP A 126 13.03 -5.99 -13.97
C ASP A 126 13.71 -5.22 -12.82
N GLY A 127 13.01 -4.21 -12.26
CA GLY A 127 13.55 -3.35 -11.21
C GLY A 127 14.59 -2.34 -11.69
N LYS A 128 14.80 -2.18 -13.00
CA LYS A 128 15.84 -1.33 -13.59
C LYS A 128 15.30 -0.40 -14.67
N ASN A 129 14.39 -0.90 -15.49
CA ASN A 129 13.76 -0.15 -16.57
C ASN A 129 12.37 0.29 -16.11
N PHE A 130 12.12 1.61 -16.12
CA PHE A 130 10.90 2.23 -15.62
C PHE A 130 10.07 2.80 -16.78
N TYR A 131 8.76 2.62 -16.71
CA TYR A 131 7.81 3.07 -17.75
C TYR A 131 6.49 3.50 -17.12
N ASP A 132 5.60 4.12 -17.91
CA ASP A 132 4.25 4.54 -17.50
C ASP A 132 4.25 5.41 -16.23
N HIS A 133 5.05 6.48 -16.23
CA HIS A 133 5.08 7.44 -15.14
C HIS A 133 3.71 8.10 -14.98
N LYS A 134 3.16 8.06 -13.77
CA LYS A 134 1.81 8.56 -13.45
C LYS A 134 1.80 9.32 -12.15
N THR A 135 0.96 10.36 -12.12
CA THR A 135 0.57 11.04 -10.89
C THR A 135 -0.76 10.47 -10.41
N PRO A 136 -0.88 10.04 -9.14
CA PRO A 136 -2.14 9.60 -8.57
C PRO A 136 -3.24 10.67 -8.69
N GLN A 137 -4.47 10.22 -8.89
CA GLN A 137 -5.63 11.12 -8.97
C GLN A 137 -6.75 10.60 -8.10
N TRP A 138 -7.32 11.50 -7.29
CA TRP A 138 -8.53 11.16 -6.56
C TRP A 138 -9.72 11.05 -7.53
N THR A 139 -10.60 10.10 -7.29
CA THR A 139 -11.88 9.98 -7.99
C THR A 139 -13.00 9.70 -6.98
N ASP A 140 -14.17 10.29 -7.21
CA ASP A 140 -15.35 10.03 -6.38
C ASP A 140 -15.94 8.62 -6.63
N TYR A 141 -15.48 7.94 -7.68
CA TYR A 141 -15.86 6.55 -8.03
C TYR A 141 -14.98 5.49 -7.35
N MET A 142 -14.20 5.90 -6.33
CA MET A 142 -13.32 4.99 -5.58
C MET A 142 -14.06 3.80 -5.00
N LEU A 143 -15.23 4.03 -4.38
CA LEU A 143 -16.07 2.96 -3.81
C LEU A 143 -16.76 2.09 -4.87
N GLU A 144 -16.73 2.50 -6.12
CA GLU A 144 -17.16 1.72 -7.26
C GLU A 144 -16.01 0.91 -7.87
N GLY A 145 -14.84 0.90 -7.21
CA GLY A 145 -13.64 0.15 -7.61
C GLY A 145 -12.74 0.85 -8.62
N ARG A 146 -13.00 2.13 -8.94
CA ARG A 146 -12.12 2.91 -9.84
C ARG A 146 -10.93 3.45 -9.07
N ASN A 147 -9.84 2.68 -9.02
CA ASN A 147 -8.60 3.12 -8.37
C ASN A 147 -7.68 3.84 -9.37
N LEU A 148 -7.50 5.16 -9.19
CA LEU A 148 -6.52 5.98 -9.91
C LEU A 148 -5.35 6.40 -9.01
N LEU A 149 -5.28 5.89 -7.76
CA LEU A 149 -4.24 6.17 -6.78
C LEU A 149 -3.11 5.12 -6.78
N SER A 150 -3.31 3.99 -7.48
CA SER A 150 -2.39 2.85 -7.54
C SER A 150 -2.40 1.96 -6.27
N SER A 151 -1.36 1.13 -6.12
CA SER A 151 -1.19 0.19 -5.01
C SER A 151 -0.86 0.88 -3.69
N PRO A 152 -1.03 0.21 -2.54
CA PRO A 152 -0.60 0.75 -1.25
C PRO A 152 0.88 1.10 -1.14
N SER A 153 1.73 0.62 -2.05
CA SER A 153 3.15 1.00 -2.06
C SER A 153 3.39 2.47 -2.39
N VAL A 154 2.41 3.20 -2.95
CA VAL A 154 2.56 4.64 -3.25
C VAL A 154 2.07 5.55 -2.13
N VAL A 155 1.39 5.01 -1.10
CA VAL A 155 0.87 5.78 0.03
C VAL A 155 1.87 5.82 1.19
N SER A 156 1.86 6.94 1.90
CA SER A 156 2.40 7.05 3.26
C SER A 156 1.45 7.86 4.13
N PHE A 157 1.51 7.66 5.45
CA PHE A 157 0.64 8.35 6.40
C PHE A 157 1.31 8.47 7.77
N LEU A 158 0.90 9.48 8.53
CA LEU A 158 1.32 9.61 9.92
C LEU A 158 0.77 8.43 10.75
N ASN A 159 1.58 7.86 11.62
CA ASN A 159 1.20 6.70 12.43
C ASN A 159 -0.06 6.98 13.29
N GLN A 160 -0.19 8.20 13.81
CA GLN A 160 -1.39 8.64 14.53
C GLN A 160 -2.67 8.65 13.68
N SER A 161 -2.56 8.68 12.36
CA SER A 161 -3.66 8.67 11.39
C SER A 161 -3.92 7.29 10.81
N LYS A 162 -3.23 6.26 11.33
CA LYS A 162 -3.28 4.88 10.84
C LYS A 162 -4.70 4.31 10.83
N GLN A 163 -5.03 3.68 9.73
CA GLN A 163 -6.20 2.82 9.55
C GLN A 163 -5.75 1.42 9.19
N TYR A 164 -6.62 0.42 9.39
CA TYR A 164 -6.35 -0.97 9.03
C TYR A 164 -7.14 -1.38 7.79
N PHE A 165 -6.64 -2.32 7.03
CA PHE A 165 -7.35 -2.89 5.88
C PHE A 165 -8.51 -3.76 6.33
N ASP A 166 -9.60 -3.77 5.57
CA ASP A 166 -10.75 -4.63 5.85
C ASP A 166 -10.46 -6.07 5.40
N GLU A 167 -10.42 -6.99 6.34
CA GLU A 167 -10.04 -8.39 6.14
C GLU A 167 -11.07 -9.19 5.30
N ASN A 168 -12.25 -8.62 5.06
CA ASN A 168 -13.26 -9.20 4.18
C ASN A 168 -13.02 -8.88 2.69
N LEU A 169 -12.03 -8.03 2.39
CA LEU A 169 -11.73 -7.59 1.04
C LEU A 169 -10.42 -8.21 0.54
N LYS A 170 -10.34 -8.42 -0.77
CA LYS A 170 -9.17 -8.96 -1.45
C LYS A 170 -8.79 -8.16 -2.68
N LEU A 171 -9.78 -7.68 -3.44
CA LEU A 171 -9.61 -6.95 -4.68
C LEU A 171 -9.76 -5.44 -4.51
N LEU A 172 -10.76 -5.04 -3.72
CA LEU A 172 -11.09 -3.64 -3.48
C LEU A 172 -10.53 -3.15 -2.14
N LEU A 173 -9.54 -3.86 -1.58
CA LEU A 173 -8.95 -3.56 -0.29
C LEU A 173 -8.31 -2.16 -0.22
N ASP A 174 -7.65 -1.74 -1.28
CA ASP A 174 -6.99 -0.44 -1.39
C ASP A 174 -8.01 0.70 -1.56
N THR A 175 -9.03 0.53 -2.40
CA THR A 175 -10.07 1.55 -2.59
C THR A 175 -10.88 1.79 -1.31
N ASP A 176 -11.23 0.74 -0.56
CA ASP A 176 -11.87 0.85 0.75
C ASP A 176 -10.95 1.56 1.76
N PHE A 177 -9.68 1.14 1.82
CA PHE A 177 -8.69 1.73 2.71
C PHE A 177 -8.52 3.24 2.44
N TYR A 178 -8.32 3.65 1.18
CA TYR A 178 -8.15 5.05 0.81
C TYR A 178 -9.39 5.88 1.08
N HIS A 179 -10.58 5.32 0.86
CA HIS A 179 -11.83 6.01 1.17
C HIS A 179 -11.97 6.25 2.67
N ARG A 180 -11.65 5.26 3.52
CA ARG A 180 -11.68 5.44 4.99
C ARG A 180 -10.61 6.41 5.48
N MET A 181 -9.40 6.37 4.90
CA MET A 181 -8.36 7.37 5.17
C MET A 181 -8.85 8.79 4.88
N ARG A 182 -9.48 9.00 3.71
CA ARG A 182 -10.07 10.31 3.37
C ARG A 182 -11.13 10.73 4.38
N TRP A 183 -11.97 9.81 4.79
CA TRP A 183 -13.07 10.10 5.69
C TRP A 183 -12.58 10.55 7.06
N GLU A 184 -11.59 9.90 7.60
CA GLU A 184 -11.05 10.20 8.93
C GLU A 184 -10.01 11.32 8.92
N ASN A 185 -9.25 11.47 7.84
CA ASN A 185 -8.05 12.32 7.78
C ASN A 185 -8.13 13.44 6.72
N GLY A 186 -9.25 13.58 6.01
CA GLY A 186 -9.39 14.53 4.90
C GLY A 186 -8.74 14.06 3.59
N MET A 187 -8.63 14.97 2.63
CA MET A 187 -8.01 14.67 1.33
C MET A 187 -6.52 14.39 1.47
N PRO A 188 -5.97 13.44 0.68
CA PRO A 188 -4.53 13.22 0.65
C PRO A 188 -3.79 14.39 0.01
N HIS A 189 -2.56 14.61 0.46
CA HIS A 189 -1.60 15.38 -0.32
C HIS A 189 -1.07 14.51 -1.47
N ILE A 190 -0.95 15.05 -2.68
CA ILE A 190 -0.45 14.30 -3.84
C ILE A 190 0.73 15.05 -4.44
N ILE A 191 1.86 14.37 -4.61
CA ILE A 191 3.03 14.91 -5.30
C ILE A 191 3.25 14.19 -6.63
N GLU A 192 3.81 14.92 -7.60
CA GLU A 192 4.08 14.39 -8.94
C GLU A 192 5.39 13.58 -9.00
N ASP A 193 6.29 13.80 -8.02
CA ASP A 193 7.56 13.09 -7.94
C ASP A 193 7.33 11.59 -7.91
N VAL A 194 7.92 10.88 -8.88
CA VAL A 194 7.83 9.43 -8.99
C VAL A 194 8.81 8.80 -8.00
N LEU A 195 8.29 8.22 -6.92
CA LEU A 195 9.11 7.67 -5.83
C LEU A 195 9.08 6.13 -5.79
N VAL A 196 8.07 5.50 -6.39
CA VAL A 196 7.85 4.06 -6.32
C VAL A 196 7.65 3.49 -7.72
N ALA A 197 8.27 2.34 -7.98
CA ALA A 197 7.96 1.52 -9.14
C ALA A 197 7.17 0.28 -8.70
N ASN A 198 5.97 0.13 -9.25
CA ASN A 198 5.16 -1.07 -9.11
C ASN A 198 5.66 -2.14 -10.08
N ARG A 199 5.94 -3.32 -9.57
CA ARG A 199 6.43 -4.41 -10.41
C ARG A 199 5.29 -5.07 -11.19
N ASP A 200 5.46 -5.19 -12.49
CA ASP A 200 4.52 -5.87 -13.39
C ASP A 200 4.98 -7.31 -13.64
N HIS A 201 4.20 -8.27 -13.17
CA HIS A 201 4.46 -9.71 -13.31
C HIS A 201 3.17 -10.53 -13.25
N ASP A 202 3.20 -11.75 -13.74
CA ASP A 202 2.01 -12.61 -13.86
C ASP A 202 1.46 -13.10 -12.51
N ASP A 203 2.29 -13.12 -11.45
CA ASP A 203 1.90 -13.57 -10.11
C ASP A 203 1.19 -12.49 -9.26
N ARG A 204 0.93 -11.30 -9.82
CA ARG A 204 0.16 -10.26 -9.12
C ARG A 204 -1.25 -10.77 -8.82
N ILE A 205 -1.76 -10.40 -7.65
CA ILE A 205 -3.15 -10.69 -7.29
C ILE A 205 -4.10 -10.19 -8.39
N SER A 206 -3.86 -8.99 -8.92
CA SER A 206 -4.66 -8.41 -10.01
C SER A 206 -4.53 -9.13 -11.36
N SER A 207 -3.41 -9.81 -11.65
CA SER A 207 -3.19 -10.53 -12.93
C SER A 207 -3.94 -11.87 -12.97
N HIS A 208 -4.02 -12.58 -11.84
CA HIS A 208 -4.75 -13.86 -11.75
C HIS A 208 -6.26 -13.69 -11.56
N GLN A 209 -6.73 -12.46 -11.40
CA GLN A 209 -8.08 -12.17 -10.95
C GLN A 209 -9.02 -11.66 -12.02
N THR A 210 -8.63 -11.65 -13.29
CA THR A 210 -9.58 -11.38 -14.38
C THR A 210 -10.80 -12.31 -14.32
N SER A 211 -10.65 -13.53 -13.78
CA SER A 211 -11.75 -14.47 -13.52
C SER A 211 -12.58 -14.15 -12.25
N GLN A 212 -12.13 -13.26 -11.38
CA GLN A 212 -12.84 -12.82 -10.18
C GLN A 212 -13.54 -11.47 -10.37
N TYR A 213 -13.23 -10.77 -11.46
CA TYR A 213 -14.01 -9.63 -11.92
C TYR A 213 -15.18 -10.17 -12.75
N ASP A 214 -16.39 -10.06 -12.23
CA ASP A 214 -17.61 -10.65 -12.79
C ASP A 214 -18.62 -9.63 -13.30
N ALA A 215 -18.30 -8.34 -13.18
CA ALA A 215 -19.14 -7.25 -13.66
C ALA A 215 -18.31 -6.09 -14.23
N ILE A 216 -18.96 -5.28 -15.06
CA ILE A 216 -18.39 -4.05 -15.63
C ILE A 216 -19.28 -2.89 -15.18
N ILE A 217 -18.65 -1.85 -14.61
CA ILE A 217 -19.30 -0.56 -14.44
C ILE A 217 -19.13 0.24 -15.74
N GLU A 218 -20.24 0.60 -16.36
CA GLU A 218 -20.29 1.49 -17.53
C GLU A 218 -20.51 2.93 -17.04
N HIS A 219 -19.57 3.81 -17.35
CA HIS A 219 -19.61 5.19 -16.91
C HIS A 219 -19.13 6.13 -18.04
N PRO A 220 -19.64 7.38 -18.15
CA PRO A 220 -19.15 8.36 -19.13
C PRO A 220 -17.65 8.64 -19.07
N GLU A 221 -17.03 8.47 -17.92
CA GLU A 221 -15.58 8.63 -17.73
C GLU A 221 -14.74 7.38 -18.08
N GLY A 222 -15.38 6.32 -18.58
CA GLY A 222 -14.76 5.06 -18.95
C GLY A 222 -15.32 3.87 -18.17
N ASN A 223 -15.05 2.67 -18.67
CA ASN A 223 -15.53 1.44 -18.07
C ASN A 223 -14.42 0.79 -17.24
N TRP A 224 -14.78 0.14 -16.13
CA TRP A 224 -13.87 -0.67 -15.33
C TRP A 224 -14.52 -1.94 -14.83
N MET A 225 -13.69 -2.96 -14.63
CA MET A 225 -14.15 -4.25 -14.12
C MET A 225 -14.16 -4.25 -12.58
N ILE A 226 -15.16 -4.90 -12.00
CA ILE A 226 -15.30 -5.04 -10.54
C ILE A 226 -15.58 -6.50 -10.15
N ASN A 227 -15.31 -6.81 -8.87
CA ASN A 227 -15.88 -7.97 -8.21
C ASN A 227 -17.23 -7.55 -7.58
N SER A 228 -18.32 -8.06 -8.11
CA SER A 228 -19.66 -7.63 -7.69
C SER A 228 -19.96 -7.92 -6.23
N LYS A 229 -19.41 -9.01 -5.66
CA LYS A 229 -19.58 -9.37 -4.26
C LYS A 229 -18.90 -8.37 -3.33
N GLU A 230 -17.63 -8.03 -3.58
CA GLU A 230 -16.90 -7.03 -2.79
C GLU A 230 -17.49 -5.62 -2.98
N TYR A 231 -17.90 -5.28 -4.19
CA TYR A 231 -18.61 -4.05 -4.47
C TYR A 231 -19.88 -3.90 -3.63
N HIS A 232 -20.78 -4.90 -3.63
CA HIS A 232 -21.99 -4.86 -2.80
C HIS A 232 -21.68 -4.81 -1.31
N TYR A 233 -20.66 -5.53 -0.85
CA TYR A 233 -20.21 -5.49 0.53
C TYR A 233 -19.79 -4.06 0.92
N ILE A 234 -18.97 -3.39 0.12
CA ILE A 234 -18.53 -2.02 0.36
C ILE A 234 -19.73 -1.07 0.36
N GLN A 235 -20.63 -1.16 -0.62
CA GLN A 235 -21.81 -0.29 -0.68
C GLN A 235 -22.67 -0.42 0.59
N GLN A 236 -22.94 -1.64 1.04
CA GLN A 236 -23.71 -1.87 2.27
C GLN A 236 -22.99 -1.33 3.51
N LYS A 237 -21.69 -1.58 3.62
CA LYS A 237 -20.84 -1.08 4.72
C LYS A 237 -20.94 0.45 4.86
N TYR A 238 -20.91 1.19 3.73
CA TYR A 238 -20.99 2.65 3.77
C TYR A 238 -22.40 3.18 4.01
N ILE A 239 -23.44 2.48 3.52
CA ILE A 239 -24.83 2.79 3.89
C ILE A 239 -25.03 2.65 5.39
N ASP A 240 -24.57 1.55 5.98
CA ASP A 240 -24.68 1.29 7.42
C ASP A 240 -23.88 2.32 8.24
N PHE A 241 -22.70 2.68 7.76
CA PHE A 241 -21.87 3.70 8.38
C PHE A 241 -22.56 5.08 8.38
N CYS A 242 -23.11 5.52 7.24
CA CYS A 242 -23.84 6.78 7.14
C CYS A 242 -25.10 6.79 8.04
N ASN A 243 -25.82 5.66 8.09
CA ASN A 243 -27.02 5.54 8.92
C ASN A 243 -26.72 5.57 10.44
N ASN A 244 -25.54 5.09 10.86
CA ASN A 244 -25.14 5.02 12.25
C ASN A 244 -24.43 6.29 12.76
N ARG A 245 -23.88 7.12 11.89
CA ARG A 245 -23.43 8.46 12.26
C ARG A 245 -24.67 9.36 12.42
N LYS A 246 -25.08 9.62 13.66
CA LYS A 246 -25.94 10.77 13.95
C LYS A 246 -25.16 12.01 13.51
N TYR A 247 -25.61 12.67 12.44
CA TYR A 247 -25.15 14.02 12.16
C TYR A 247 -25.30 14.83 13.45
N PRO A 248 -24.27 15.57 13.91
CA PRO A 248 -24.53 16.58 14.91
C PRO A 248 -25.61 17.47 14.32
N ASP A 249 -26.73 17.58 15.03
CA ASP A 249 -27.85 18.41 14.63
C ASP A 249 -27.31 19.78 14.21
N GLU A 250 -27.62 20.20 12.99
CA GLU A 250 -27.45 21.58 12.54
C GLU A 250 -28.32 22.45 13.44
N ASN A 251 -27.73 23.01 14.49
CA ASN A 251 -28.30 24.06 15.32
C ASN A 251 -27.63 25.41 14.98
#